data_d83d4435cc98cfc2972bb50353e8cb57
#
_entry.id   d83d4435cc98cfc2972bb50353e8cb57
#
_cell.length_a   1.000
_cell.length_b   1.000
_cell.length_c   1.000
_cell.angle_alpha   90.00
_cell.angle_beta   90.00
_cell.angle_gamma   90.00
#
_symmetry.space_group_name_H-M   'P 1'
#
loop_
_entity.id
_entity.type
_entity.pdbx_description
1 polymer ?
#
loop_
_entity_poly.entity_id
_entity_poly.type
_entity_poly.pdbx_seq_one_letter_code
_entity_poly.pdbx_strand_id
1 'polypeptide(L)'
;VKIGSSATRFDEGGAQIEGFARPLWALGSLLGGGYDYAEAARWREGFISGTDPSHPEYWGDIEDMDQRMVEMCPIGFTLAVAPHVFWDPLTDKQKENIANWLAQINAREMPNTNW
;
A
#
# COMPACT_ATOMS: atom_id res chain seq x y z
N VAL A 1 1.28 1.99 -13.10
CA VAL A 1 2.52 1.65 -13.84
C VAL A 1 2.26 0.37 -14.62
N LYS A 2 2.33 0.43 -15.94
CA LYS A 2 2.22 -0.78 -16.74
C LYS A 2 3.56 -1.52 -16.70
N ILE A 3 3.59 -2.62 -16.00
CA ILE A 3 4.75 -3.50 -15.92
C ILE A 3 4.69 -4.42 -17.14
N GLY A 4 5.77 -4.54 -17.89
CA GLY A 4 5.86 -5.47 -19.03
C GLY A 4 5.74 -6.93 -18.57
N SER A 5 5.79 -7.86 -19.51
CA SER A 5 5.78 -9.29 -19.17
C SER A 5 6.95 -9.60 -18.23
N SER A 6 6.63 -10.07 -17.04
CA SER A 6 7.62 -10.49 -16.03
C SER A 6 7.44 -11.98 -15.74
N ALA A 7 8.48 -12.62 -15.21
CA ALA A 7 8.42 -14.00 -14.76
C ALA A 7 7.75 -14.15 -13.40
N THR A 8 7.00 -13.16 -12.94
CA THR A 8 6.30 -13.17 -11.66
C THR A 8 5.17 -14.20 -11.67
N ARG A 9 4.92 -14.80 -10.50
CA ARG A 9 3.87 -15.82 -10.32
C ARG A 9 2.56 -15.25 -9.76
N PHE A 10 2.52 -13.94 -9.52
CA PHE A 10 1.35 -13.22 -9.03
C PHE A 10 0.77 -12.32 -10.13
N ASP A 11 -0.47 -11.88 -9.95
CA ASP A 11 -1.20 -11.09 -10.95
C ASP A 11 -0.58 -9.71 -11.20
N GLU A 12 -1.07 -9.04 -12.24
CA GLU A 12 -0.59 -7.69 -12.61
C GLU A 12 -0.85 -6.67 -11.49
N GLY A 13 -1.98 -6.81 -10.76
CA GLY A 13 -2.31 -5.95 -9.63
C GLY A 13 -1.29 -6.08 -8.50
N GLY A 14 -0.90 -7.31 -8.15
CA GLY A 14 0.17 -7.58 -7.19
C GLY A 14 1.51 -6.98 -7.60
N ALA A 15 1.87 -7.05 -8.89
CA ALA A 15 3.09 -6.45 -9.41
C ALA A 15 3.04 -4.90 -9.38
N GLN A 16 1.89 -4.32 -9.64
CA GLN A 16 1.71 -2.85 -9.60
C GLN A 16 1.81 -2.30 -8.18
N ILE A 17 1.17 -2.96 -7.21
CA ILE A 17 1.26 -2.55 -5.80
C ILE A 17 2.67 -2.75 -5.25
N GLU A 18 3.40 -3.78 -5.65
CA GLU A 18 4.81 -3.96 -5.29
C GLU A 18 5.65 -2.76 -5.74
N GLY A 19 5.48 -2.32 -7.00
CA GLY A 19 6.16 -1.14 -7.53
C GLY A 19 5.83 0.16 -6.79
N PHE A 20 4.63 0.28 -6.23
CA PHE A 20 4.21 1.39 -5.40
C PHE A 20 4.75 1.27 -3.97
N ALA A 21 4.66 0.10 -3.36
CA ALA A 21 4.89 -0.08 -1.93
C ALA A 21 6.38 -0.16 -1.56
N ARG A 22 7.23 -0.76 -2.39
CA ARG A 22 8.65 -0.94 -2.07
C ARG A 22 9.41 0.36 -1.78
N PRO A 23 9.24 1.46 -2.53
CA PRO A 23 9.87 2.74 -2.20
C PRO A 23 9.41 3.34 -0.87
N LEU A 24 8.27 2.90 -0.32
CA LEU A 24 7.74 3.42 0.95
C LEU A 24 8.66 3.15 2.14
N TRP A 25 9.49 2.11 2.10
CA TRP A 25 10.51 1.88 3.13
C TRP A 25 11.44 3.09 3.30
N ALA A 26 11.91 3.65 2.18
CA ALA A 26 12.76 4.82 2.18
C ALA A 26 11.95 6.10 2.44
N LEU A 27 10.82 6.26 1.75
CA LEU A 27 9.99 7.45 1.84
C LEU A 27 9.38 7.63 3.23
N GLY A 28 8.85 6.55 3.83
CA GLY A 28 8.34 6.58 5.20
C GLY A 28 9.41 6.97 6.20
N SER A 29 10.62 6.40 6.07
CA SER A 29 11.76 6.75 6.93
C SER A 29 12.19 8.20 6.76
N LEU A 30 12.24 8.71 5.53
CA LEU A 30 12.59 10.10 5.22
C LEU A 30 11.61 11.08 5.88
N LEU A 31 10.34 10.90 5.62
CA LEU A 31 9.26 11.77 6.11
C LEU A 31 9.05 11.63 7.62
N GLY A 32 9.16 10.41 8.15
CA GLY A 32 9.12 10.16 9.60
C GLY A 32 10.29 10.78 10.35
N GLY A 33 11.45 10.94 9.68
CA GLY A 33 12.61 11.67 10.19
C GLY A 33 12.50 13.19 10.11
N GLY A 34 11.38 13.73 9.63
CA GLY A 34 11.12 15.18 9.55
C GLY A 34 11.67 15.86 8.31
N TYR A 35 12.08 15.10 7.30
CA TYR A 35 12.49 15.66 6.01
C TYR A 35 11.29 15.79 5.07
N ASP A 36 11.34 16.81 4.21
CA ASP A 36 10.32 17.02 3.18
C ASP A 36 10.65 16.29 1.88
N TYR A 37 9.59 15.90 1.17
CA TYR A 37 9.69 15.36 -0.17
C TYR A 37 8.57 15.94 -1.04
N ALA A 38 8.94 16.61 -2.13
CA ALA A 38 8.00 17.37 -2.96
C ALA A 38 6.86 16.51 -3.53
N GLU A 39 7.12 15.23 -3.81
CA GLU A 39 6.13 14.30 -4.38
C GLU A 39 5.32 13.53 -3.31
N ALA A 40 5.47 13.84 -2.03
CA ALA A 40 4.77 13.11 -0.95
C ALA A 40 3.25 13.10 -1.12
N ALA A 41 2.67 14.19 -1.62
CA ALA A 41 1.24 14.29 -1.91
C ALA A 41 0.79 13.26 -2.95
N ARG A 42 1.58 13.00 -3.98
CA ARG A 42 1.30 11.99 -5.01
C ARG A 42 1.26 10.57 -4.42
N TRP A 43 2.14 10.28 -3.48
CA TRP A 43 2.13 9.00 -2.76
C TRP A 43 0.90 8.86 -1.86
N ARG A 44 0.50 9.96 -1.20
CA ARG A 44 -0.74 9.97 -0.42
C ARG A 44 -1.98 9.70 -1.29
N GLU A 45 -2.05 10.31 -2.47
CA GLU A 45 -3.13 10.01 -3.44
C GLU A 45 -3.14 8.53 -3.85
N GLY A 46 -1.97 7.90 -3.96
CA GLY A 46 -1.87 6.46 -4.21
C GLY A 46 -2.50 5.60 -3.10
N PHE A 47 -2.35 5.98 -1.83
CA PHE A 47 -3.06 5.31 -0.73
C PHE A 47 -4.58 5.48 -0.85
N ILE A 48 -5.05 6.69 -1.19
CA ILE A 48 -6.46 7.00 -1.31
C ILE A 48 -7.09 6.19 -2.45
N SER A 49 -6.52 6.26 -3.65
CA SER A 49 -7.04 5.57 -4.83
C SER A 49 -6.91 4.06 -4.73
N GLY A 50 -5.78 3.57 -4.23
CA GLY A 50 -5.50 2.14 -4.14
C GLY A 50 -6.36 1.39 -3.14
N THR A 51 -6.86 2.05 -2.10
CA THR A 51 -7.70 1.41 -1.06
C THR A 51 -9.20 1.69 -1.22
N ASP A 52 -9.60 2.52 -2.18
CA ASP A 52 -11.00 2.79 -2.46
C ASP A 52 -11.57 1.76 -3.45
N PRO A 53 -12.49 0.86 -3.03
CA PRO A 53 -13.03 -0.18 -3.89
C PRO A 53 -13.88 0.36 -5.06
N SER A 54 -14.26 1.65 -5.04
CA SER A 54 -14.96 2.30 -6.14
C SER A 54 -14.04 2.98 -7.15
N HIS A 55 -12.73 3.09 -6.85
CA HIS A 55 -11.76 3.77 -7.69
C HIS A 55 -11.21 2.85 -8.80
N PRO A 56 -11.00 3.34 -10.04
CA PRO A 56 -10.43 2.52 -11.12
C PRO A 56 -9.04 1.97 -10.85
N GLU A 57 -8.27 2.60 -9.95
CA GLU A 57 -6.94 2.16 -9.53
C GLU A 57 -6.95 1.39 -8.20
N TYR A 58 -8.11 0.83 -7.81
CA TYR A 58 -8.20 -0.02 -6.62
C TYR A 58 -7.21 -1.17 -6.71
N TRP A 59 -6.47 -1.41 -5.64
CA TRP A 59 -5.44 -2.47 -5.58
C TRP A 59 -6.01 -3.89 -5.60
N GLY A 60 -7.32 -4.02 -5.46
CA GLY A 60 -8.04 -5.29 -5.39
C GLY A 60 -8.14 -5.82 -3.95
N ASP A 61 -9.05 -6.76 -3.79
CA ASP A 61 -9.21 -7.49 -2.53
C ASP A 61 -8.05 -8.44 -2.30
N ILE A 62 -7.78 -8.73 -1.04
CA ILE A 62 -6.73 -9.65 -0.63
C ILE A 62 -7.24 -11.09 -0.76
N GLU A 63 -6.47 -11.92 -1.44
CA GLU A 63 -6.70 -13.37 -1.56
C GLU A 63 -5.77 -14.17 -0.62
N ASP A 64 -5.96 -15.49 -0.55
CA ASP A 64 -5.06 -16.35 0.18
C ASP A 64 -3.68 -16.39 -0.50
N MET A 65 -2.60 -16.36 0.28
CA MET A 65 -1.21 -16.40 -0.22
C MET A 65 -0.89 -15.27 -1.22
N ASP A 66 -1.50 -14.11 -1.04
CA ASP A 66 -1.44 -12.97 -1.96
C ASP A 66 -0.16 -12.14 -1.78
N GLN A 67 0.44 -11.71 -2.89
CA GLN A 67 1.57 -10.76 -2.89
C GLN A 67 1.21 -9.45 -2.17
N ARG A 68 -0.04 -9.02 -2.23
CA ARG A 68 -0.52 -7.82 -1.53
C ARG A 68 -0.29 -7.86 -0.01
N MET A 69 -0.30 -9.06 0.60
CA MET A 69 0.01 -9.23 2.03
C MET A 69 1.42 -8.78 2.37
N VAL A 70 2.39 -9.06 1.49
CA VAL A 70 3.79 -8.63 1.66
C VAL A 70 3.88 -7.11 1.61
N GLU A 71 3.15 -6.51 0.67
CA GLU A 71 3.18 -5.06 0.46
C GLU A 71 2.44 -4.27 1.54
N MET A 72 1.58 -4.91 2.32
CA MET A 72 0.99 -4.29 3.51
C MET A 72 2.03 -3.90 4.55
N CYS A 73 3.19 -4.56 4.57
CA CYS A 73 4.26 -4.26 5.52
C CYS A 73 4.84 -2.84 5.31
N PRO A 74 5.39 -2.46 4.14
CA PRO A 74 5.86 -1.09 3.91
C PRO A 74 4.74 -0.05 3.97
N ILE A 75 3.50 -0.42 3.59
CA ILE A 75 2.32 0.45 3.71
C ILE A 75 2.04 0.74 5.19
N GLY A 76 1.90 -0.29 6.03
CA GLY A 76 1.65 -0.14 7.46
C GLY A 76 2.78 0.59 8.19
N PHE A 77 4.04 0.26 7.85
CA PHE A 77 5.20 0.97 8.36
C PHE A 77 5.12 2.47 8.07
N THR A 78 4.85 2.86 6.83
CA THR A 78 4.78 4.26 6.41
C THR A 78 3.67 5.02 7.14
N LEU A 79 2.49 4.41 7.28
CA LEU A 79 1.38 4.99 8.06
C LEU A 79 1.77 5.20 9.53
N ALA A 80 2.55 4.28 10.11
CA ALA A 80 2.98 4.35 11.50
C ALA A 80 4.06 5.43 11.76
N VAL A 81 5.03 5.58 10.86
CA VAL A 81 6.18 6.49 11.08
C VAL A 81 5.97 7.90 10.53
N ALA A 82 5.09 8.07 9.53
CA ALA A 82 4.78 9.35 8.90
C ALA A 82 3.26 9.63 8.83
N PRO A 83 2.51 9.50 9.96
CA PRO A 83 1.06 9.71 9.96
C PRO A 83 0.68 11.13 9.55
N HIS A 84 1.48 12.14 9.90
CA HIS A 84 1.27 13.53 9.54
C HIS A 84 1.21 13.79 8.03
N VAL A 85 1.78 12.89 7.21
CA VAL A 85 1.73 12.97 5.75
C VAL A 85 0.64 12.08 5.16
N PHE A 86 0.52 10.84 5.66
CA PHE A 86 -0.25 9.79 5.00
C PHE A 86 -1.57 9.43 5.67
N TRP A 87 -1.82 9.91 6.91
CA TRP A 87 -3.01 9.59 7.67
C TRP A 87 -3.78 10.82 8.15
N ASP A 88 -3.12 11.74 8.85
CA ASP A 88 -3.80 12.88 9.48
C ASP A 88 -4.55 13.78 8.49
N PRO A 89 -4.02 14.05 7.26
CA PRO A 89 -4.72 14.88 6.29
C PRO A 89 -5.94 14.22 5.63
N LEU A 90 -6.16 12.92 5.87
CA LEU A 90 -7.24 12.16 5.20
C LEU A 90 -8.59 12.43 5.84
N THR A 91 -9.65 12.33 5.02
CA THR A 91 -11.03 12.29 5.51
C THR A 91 -11.32 10.98 6.24
N ASP A 92 -12.38 10.97 7.07
CA ASP A 92 -12.79 9.76 7.79
C ASP A 92 -13.09 8.60 6.84
N LYS A 93 -13.70 8.87 5.69
CA LYS A 93 -13.98 7.83 4.66
C LYS A 93 -12.71 7.25 4.07
N GLN A 94 -11.71 8.06 3.78
CA GLN A 94 -10.41 7.59 3.27
C GLN A 94 -9.68 6.75 4.31
N LYS A 95 -9.70 7.17 5.58
CA LYS A 95 -9.15 6.40 6.69
C LYS A 95 -9.84 5.04 6.86
N GLU A 96 -11.18 5.03 6.76
CA GLU A 96 -11.97 3.81 6.79
C GLU A 96 -11.60 2.86 5.65
N ASN A 97 -11.46 3.37 4.43
CA ASN A 97 -11.06 2.57 3.28
C ASN A 97 -9.69 1.91 3.48
N ILE A 98 -8.69 2.67 3.93
CA ILE A 98 -7.35 2.15 4.23
C ILE A 98 -7.42 1.08 5.33
N ALA A 99 -8.12 1.36 6.42
CA ALA A 99 -8.24 0.42 7.54
C ALA A 99 -8.94 -0.88 7.11
N ASN A 100 -10.02 -0.78 6.34
CA ASN A 100 -10.76 -1.93 5.83
C ASN A 100 -9.91 -2.76 4.87
N TRP A 101 -9.16 -2.12 3.98
CA TRP A 101 -8.29 -2.82 3.04
C TRP A 101 -7.18 -3.59 3.79
N LEU A 102 -6.51 -2.95 4.74
CA LEU A 102 -5.49 -3.61 5.57
C LEU A 102 -6.06 -4.74 6.43
N ALA A 103 -7.28 -4.58 6.94
CA ALA A 103 -7.92 -5.58 7.80
C ALA A 103 -8.25 -6.89 7.06
N GLN A 104 -8.32 -6.89 5.73
CA GLN A 104 -8.60 -8.09 4.94
C GLN A 104 -7.60 -9.23 5.20
N ILE A 105 -6.33 -8.91 5.51
CA ILE A 105 -5.30 -9.91 5.80
C ILE A 105 -5.68 -10.84 6.96
N ASN A 106 -6.47 -10.37 7.92
CA ASN A 106 -6.86 -11.13 9.10
C ASN A 106 -7.80 -12.31 8.77
N ALA A 107 -8.42 -12.31 7.61
CA ALA A 107 -9.36 -13.34 7.16
C ALA A 107 -8.74 -14.27 6.09
N ARG A 108 -7.44 -14.17 5.84
CA ARG A 108 -6.77 -14.87 4.73
C ARG A 108 -5.65 -15.77 5.23
N GLU A 109 -5.41 -16.82 4.46
CA GLU A 109 -4.29 -17.73 4.69
C GLU A 109 -2.98 -17.08 4.22
N MET A 110 -2.01 -17.02 5.13
CA MET A 110 -0.67 -16.51 4.79
C MET A 110 0.24 -17.63 4.34
N PRO A 111 1.13 -17.41 3.37
CA PRO A 111 2.11 -18.40 2.96
C PRO A 111 3.10 -18.71 4.08
N ASN A 112 3.40 -20.00 4.28
CA ASN A 112 4.42 -20.44 5.22
C ASN A 112 5.81 -20.38 4.57
N THR A 113 6.24 -19.18 4.26
CA THR A 113 7.51 -18.90 3.57
C THR A 113 8.23 -17.74 4.28
N ASN A 114 9.27 -17.19 3.66
CA ASN A 114 10.00 -16.02 4.14
C ASN A 114 9.25 -14.68 3.92
N TRP A 115 8.04 -14.74 3.46
CA TRP A 115 7.20 -13.52 3.27
C TRP A 115 6.65 -12.97 4.60
#